data_f299e855ac5fce96310230981869f90b
#
_entry.id   f299e855ac5fce96310230981869f90b
#
_cell.length_a   1.000
_cell.length_b   1.000
_cell.length_c   1.000
_cell.angle_alpha   90.00
_cell.angle_beta   90.00
_cell.angle_gamma   90.00
#
_symmetry.space_group_name_H-M   'P 1'
#
loop_
_entity.id
_entity.type
_entity.pdbx_description
1 polymer ?
#
loop_
_entity_poly.entity_id
_entity_poly.type
_entity_poly.pdbx_seq_one_letter_code
_entity_poly.pdbx_strand_id
1 'polypeptide(L)'
;MNLVGAFIKMIRLPNLFFIVLTQVLFHTAILDTILLPLGARPSIDGWNFIFLVVASVVIAAAGYIINDYFDVNIDQVNKPTANVVDKIVSRRWAMAWHFVLSSVGILVSAWVAWRTGFWYILIGNFFCVLFLFGYSVSLKRK
;
A
#
# COMPACT_ATOMS: atom_id res chain seq x y z
N MET A 1 -15.01 14.71 -13.12
CA MET A 1 -13.71 14.13 -12.70
C MET A 1 -13.37 13.05 -13.71
N ASN A 2 -12.17 13.09 -14.27
CA ASN A 2 -11.70 12.06 -15.24
C ASN A 2 -11.23 10.79 -14.47
N LEU A 3 -10.94 9.71 -15.22
CA LEU A 3 -10.52 8.41 -14.64
C LEU A 3 -9.24 8.53 -13.80
N VAL A 4 -8.28 9.37 -14.22
CA VAL A 4 -7.03 9.62 -13.49
C VAL A 4 -7.31 10.31 -12.16
N GLY A 5 -8.15 11.35 -12.14
CA GLY A 5 -8.53 12.01 -10.91
C GLY A 5 -9.31 11.11 -9.95
N ALA A 6 -10.12 10.20 -10.50
CA ALA A 6 -10.80 9.16 -9.74
C ALA A 6 -9.81 8.19 -9.07
N PHE A 7 -8.83 7.71 -9.81
CA PHE A 7 -7.76 6.85 -9.29
C PHE A 7 -6.96 7.54 -8.18
N ILE A 8 -6.50 8.78 -8.40
CA ILE A 8 -5.75 9.57 -7.41
C ILE A 8 -6.55 9.74 -6.11
N LYS A 9 -7.86 9.97 -6.22
CA LYS A 9 -8.75 10.08 -5.05
C LYS A 9 -8.85 8.77 -4.28
N MET A 10 -8.98 7.64 -4.99
CA MET A 10 -9.11 6.32 -4.37
C MET A 10 -7.83 5.88 -3.64
N ILE A 11 -6.63 6.17 -4.17
CA ILE A 11 -5.37 5.80 -3.51
C ILE A 11 -5.01 6.65 -2.30
N ARG A 12 -5.76 7.74 -2.05
CA ARG A 12 -5.59 8.61 -0.87
C ARG A 12 -4.15 9.13 -0.72
N LEU A 13 -3.64 9.87 -1.72
CA LEU A 13 -2.27 10.38 -1.78
C LEU A 13 -1.71 10.93 -0.45
N PRO A 14 -2.44 11.73 0.35
CA PRO A 14 -1.91 12.19 1.63
C PRO A 14 -1.53 11.05 2.57
N ASN A 15 -2.32 9.98 2.62
CA ASN A 15 -2.01 8.82 3.46
C ASN A 15 -0.78 8.07 2.95
N LEU A 16 -0.62 7.94 1.63
CA LEU A 16 0.58 7.34 1.03
C LEU A 16 1.83 8.16 1.34
N PHE A 17 1.73 9.49 1.33
CA PHE A 17 2.81 10.38 1.74
C PHE A 17 3.26 10.11 3.19
N PHE A 18 2.31 9.95 4.13
CA PHE A 18 2.65 9.62 5.52
C PHE A 18 3.32 8.25 5.66
N ILE A 19 2.96 7.26 4.84
CA ILE A 19 3.62 5.96 4.81
C ILE A 19 5.09 6.12 4.39
N VAL A 20 5.37 6.89 3.33
CA VAL A 20 6.73 7.19 2.88
C VAL A 20 7.50 7.93 3.99
N LEU A 21 6.92 8.99 4.51
CA LEU A 21 7.53 9.83 5.54
C LEU A 21 7.91 9.00 6.78
N THR A 22 7.01 8.15 7.25
CA THR A 22 7.26 7.30 8.42
C THR A 22 8.43 6.35 8.17
N GLN A 23 8.49 5.70 7.00
CA GLN A 23 9.58 4.77 6.67
C GLN A 23 10.91 5.49 6.54
N VAL A 24 10.94 6.66 5.88
CA VAL A 24 12.14 7.48 5.74
C VAL A 24 12.63 7.96 7.11
N LEU A 25 11.74 8.49 7.94
CA LEU A 25 12.11 8.94 9.30
C LEU A 25 12.60 7.78 10.17
N PHE A 26 11.97 6.62 10.09
CA PHE A 26 12.43 5.44 10.84
C PHE A 26 13.83 5.01 10.38
N HIS A 27 14.07 4.97 9.07
CA HIS A 27 15.36 4.60 8.52
C HIS A 27 16.45 5.60 8.93
N THR A 28 16.23 6.91 8.70
CA THR A 28 17.27 7.93 8.92
C THR A 28 17.42 8.31 10.39
N ALA A 29 16.34 8.50 11.13
CA ALA A 29 16.41 8.98 12.50
C ALA A 29 16.63 7.86 13.53
N ILE A 30 16.30 6.62 13.21
CA ILE A 30 16.45 5.50 14.14
C ILE A 30 17.57 4.56 13.68
N LEU A 31 17.42 3.93 12.52
CA LEU A 31 18.39 2.91 12.10
C LEU A 31 19.79 3.50 11.87
N ASP A 32 19.91 4.60 11.13
CA ASP A 32 21.20 5.23 10.88
C ASP A 32 21.81 5.77 12.18
N THR A 33 21.00 6.40 13.04
CA THR A 33 21.48 6.96 14.30
C THR A 33 22.01 5.89 15.27
N ILE A 34 21.42 4.69 15.24
CA ILE A 34 21.86 3.58 16.10
C ILE A 34 23.01 2.80 15.48
N LEU A 35 22.95 2.51 14.18
CA LEU A 35 23.86 1.58 13.53
C LEU A 35 25.19 2.23 13.11
N LEU A 36 25.17 3.47 12.60
CA LEU A 36 26.39 4.13 12.13
C LEU A 36 27.46 4.33 13.22
N PRO A 37 27.12 4.75 14.46
CA PRO A 37 28.11 4.83 15.54
C PRO A 37 28.72 3.48 15.93
N LEU A 38 28.01 2.38 15.65
CA LEU A 38 28.50 1.01 15.87
C LEU A 38 29.33 0.46 14.71
N GLY A 39 29.59 1.29 13.68
CA GLY A 39 30.29 0.86 12.46
C GLY A 39 29.47 -0.06 11.56
N ALA A 40 28.15 -0.19 11.83
CA ALA A 40 27.22 -1.00 11.04
C ALA A 40 26.38 -0.12 10.12
N ARG A 41 25.82 -0.73 9.08
CA ARG A 41 24.84 -0.10 8.19
C ARG A 41 23.54 -0.90 8.21
N PRO A 42 22.39 -0.25 7.95
CA PRO A 42 21.14 -0.98 7.75
C PRO A 42 21.32 -2.04 6.65
N SER A 43 20.82 -3.23 6.89
CA SER A 43 20.89 -4.33 5.92
C SER A 43 20.09 -4.04 4.65
N ILE A 44 19.13 -3.12 4.72
CA ILE A 44 18.34 -2.63 3.60
C ILE A 44 18.56 -1.13 3.52
N ASP A 45 19.42 -0.72 2.60
CA ASP A 45 19.75 0.67 2.33
C ASP A 45 19.68 1.00 0.83
N GLY A 46 19.94 2.25 0.46
CA GLY A 46 20.01 2.73 -0.92
C GLY A 46 18.81 2.31 -1.75
N TRP A 47 19.05 1.70 -2.91
CA TRP A 47 18.00 1.29 -3.84
C TRP A 47 17.07 0.22 -3.26
N ASN A 48 17.57 -0.71 -2.43
CA ASN A 48 16.74 -1.74 -1.81
C ASN A 48 15.72 -1.11 -0.85
N PHE A 49 16.11 -0.07 -0.11
CA PHE A 49 15.19 0.69 0.73
C PHE A 49 14.13 1.43 -0.10
N ILE A 50 14.54 2.08 -1.20
CA ILE A 50 13.58 2.77 -2.09
C ILE A 50 12.55 1.78 -2.65
N PHE A 51 12.97 0.60 -3.11
CA PHE A 51 12.06 -0.42 -3.61
C PHE A 51 11.14 -0.98 -2.51
N LEU A 52 11.63 -1.11 -1.27
CA LEU A 52 10.81 -1.49 -0.14
C LEU A 52 9.71 -0.46 0.13
N VAL A 53 10.05 0.83 0.13
CA VAL A 53 9.10 1.94 0.27
C VAL A 53 8.06 1.89 -0.86
N VAL A 54 8.50 1.72 -2.11
CA VAL A 54 7.61 1.60 -3.27
C VAL A 54 6.65 0.42 -3.12
N ALA A 55 7.14 -0.75 -2.71
CA ALA A 55 6.30 -1.93 -2.46
C ALA A 55 5.21 -1.63 -1.42
N SER A 56 5.59 -1.01 -0.29
CA SER A 56 4.66 -0.65 0.79
C SER A 56 3.59 0.34 0.32
N VAL A 57 3.98 1.36 -0.44
CA VAL A 57 3.06 2.39 -0.99
C VAL A 57 2.07 1.76 -1.97
N VAL A 58 2.55 0.90 -2.87
CA VAL A 58 1.71 0.25 -3.87
C VAL A 58 0.71 -0.72 -3.23
N ILE A 59 1.15 -1.49 -2.22
CA ILE A 59 0.27 -2.38 -1.44
C ILE A 59 -0.77 -1.57 -0.66
N ALA A 60 -0.38 -0.47 -0.03
CA ALA A 60 -1.32 0.40 0.69
C ALA A 60 -2.35 1.03 -0.26
N ALA A 61 -1.92 1.49 -1.45
CA ALA A 61 -2.83 2.00 -2.48
C ALA A 61 -3.85 0.92 -2.90
N ALA A 62 -3.40 -0.32 -3.12
CA ALA A 62 -4.29 -1.45 -3.40
C ALA A 62 -5.29 -1.69 -2.27
N GLY A 63 -4.84 -1.55 -1.01
CA GLY A 63 -5.68 -1.65 0.18
C GLY A 63 -6.76 -0.57 0.25
N TYR A 64 -6.45 0.68 -0.07
CA TYR A 64 -7.45 1.74 -0.12
C TYR A 64 -8.49 1.51 -1.21
N ILE A 65 -8.07 1.05 -2.40
CA ILE A 65 -8.97 0.76 -3.51
C ILE A 65 -9.95 -0.37 -3.16
N ILE A 66 -9.48 -1.47 -2.57
CA ILE A 66 -10.37 -2.58 -2.20
C ILE A 66 -11.30 -2.19 -1.05
N ASN A 67 -10.85 -1.34 -0.14
CA ASN A 67 -11.68 -0.78 0.91
C ASN A 67 -12.84 0.04 0.31
N ASP A 68 -12.55 0.97 -0.60
CA ASP A 68 -13.57 1.78 -1.27
C ASP A 68 -14.53 0.93 -2.12
N TYR A 69 -14.05 -0.19 -2.71
CA TYR A 69 -14.89 -1.16 -3.43
C TYR A 69 -15.96 -1.80 -2.53
N PHE A 70 -15.61 -2.23 -1.33
CA PHE A 70 -16.57 -2.85 -0.40
C PHE A 70 -17.42 -1.83 0.36
N ASP A 71 -16.97 -0.57 0.48
CA ASP A 71 -17.71 0.50 1.15
C ASP A 71 -18.78 1.17 0.29
N VAL A 72 -18.90 0.83 -0.99
CA VAL A 72 -19.81 1.50 -1.94
C VAL A 72 -21.21 1.71 -1.38
N ASN A 73 -21.83 0.66 -0.82
CA ASN A 73 -23.19 0.74 -0.31
C ASN A 73 -23.31 1.63 0.93
N ILE A 74 -22.31 1.60 1.81
CA ILE A 74 -22.24 2.41 3.04
C ILE A 74 -21.96 3.86 2.69
N ASP A 75 -21.04 4.10 1.78
CA ASP A 75 -20.62 5.44 1.35
C ASP A 75 -21.70 6.14 0.51
N GLN A 76 -22.54 5.41 -0.22
CA GLN A 76 -23.69 6.00 -0.93
C GLN A 76 -24.67 6.66 0.02
N VAL A 77 -24.81 6.14 1.24
CA VAL A 77 -25.69 6.70 2.27
C VAL A 77 -24.97 7.79 3.07
N ASN A 78 -23.76 7.52 3.54
CA ASN A 78 -23.06 8.40 4.50
C ASN A 78 -22.29 9.54 3.83
N LYS A 79 -21.76 9.31 2.62
CA LYS A 79 -20.90 10.27 1.89
C LYS A 79 -21.19 10.25 0.39
N PRO A 80 -22.42 10.62 -0.03
CA PRO A 80 -22.85 10.48 -1.42
C PRO A 80 -21.99 11.23 -2.44
N THR A 81 -21.33 12.32 -2.04
CA THR A 81 -20.45 13.13 -2.92
C THR A 81 -19.01 12.61 -2.97
N ALA A 82 -18.60 11.81 -1.99
CA ALA A 82 -17.21 11.33 -1.89
C ALA A 82 -16.98 10.02 -2.65
N ASN A 83 -18.02 9.22 -2.84
CA ASN A 83 -17.92 7.92 -3.49
C ASN A 83 -17.57 8.06 -4.98
N VAL A 84 -16.54 7.30 -5.41
CA VAL A 84 -16.03 7.28 -6.79
C VAL A 84 -16.40 5.98 -7.50
N VAL A 85 -16.44 4.87 -6.77
CA VAL A 85 -16.82 3.56 -7.29
C VAL A 85 -18.32 3.56 -7.62
N ASP A 86 -18.69 2.95 -8.72
CA ASP A 86 -20.01 2.94 -9.36
C ASP A 86 -20.47 4.30 -9.94
N LYS A 87 -19.79 5.41 -9.67
CA LYS A 87 -20.12 6.71 -10.28
C LYS A 87 -19.19 7.08 -11.44
N ILE A 88 -17.89 6.84 -11.29
CA ILE A 88 -16.86 7.20 -12.26
C ILE A 88 -16.05 5.97 -12.66
N VAL A 89 -15.76 5.10 -11.70
CA VAL A 89 -14.99 3.87 -11.85
C VAL A 89 -15.91 2.69 -11.64
N SER A 90 -16.04 1.81 -12.63
CA SER A 90 -16.81 0.58 -12.45
C SER A 90 -16.16 -0.33 -11.42
N ARG A 91 -16.94 -1.15 -10.74
CA ARG A 91 -16.44 -2.15 -9.76
C ARG A 91 -15.40 -3.09 -10.36
N ARG A 92 -15.50 -3.42 -11.65
CA ARG A 92 -14.54 -4.27 -12.35
C ARG A 92 -13.16 -3.61 -12.41
N TRP A 93 -13.10 -2.32 -12.72
CA TRP A 93 -11.84 -1.56 -12.76
C TRP A 93 -11.23 -1.37 -11.37
N ALA A 94 -12.03 -1.10 -10.35
CA ALA A 94 -11.53 -1.02 -8.97
C ALA A 94 -10.91 -2.35 -8.52
N MET A 95 -11.57 -3.48 -8.81
CA MET A 95 -11.03 -4.81 -8.51
C MET A 95 -9.76 -5.10 -9.33
N ALA A 96 -9.74 -4.78 -10.63
CA ALA A 96 -8.56 -4.95 -11.46
C ALA A 96 -7.37 -4.13 -10.95
N TRP A 97 -7.56 -2.87 -10.57
CA TRP A 97 -6.51 -2.04 -9.98
C TRP A 97 -5.99 -2.62 -8.66
N HIS A 98 -6.87 -3.13 -7.80
CA HIS A 98 -6.44 -3.80 -6.57
C HIS A 98 -5.51 -4.98 -6.88
N PHE A 99 -5.90 -5.88 -7.79
CA PHE A 99 -5.07 -7.04 -8.13
C PHE A 99 -3.75 -6.64 -8.81
N VAL A 100 -3.77 -5.69 -9.74
CA VAL A 100 -2.57 -5.21 -10.42
C VAL A 100 -1.59 -4.60 -9.42
N LEU A 101 -2.04 -3.67 -8.58
CA LEU A 101 -1.18 -3.02 -7.59
C LEU A 101 -0.67 -4.02 -6.55
N SER A 102 -1.51 -4.92 -6.04
CA SER A 102 -1.08 -5.96 -5.10
C SER A 102 -0.01 -6.86 -5.72
N SER A 103 -0.20 -7.29 -6.97
CA SER A 103 0.78 -8.11 -7.69
C SER A 103 2.10 -7.36 -7.89
N VAL A 104 2.06 -6.10 -8.31
CA VAL A 104 3.26 -5.27 -8.45
C VAL A 104 3.98 -5.13 -7.11
N GLY A 105 3.27 -4.82 -6.03
CA GLY A 105 3.85 -4.70 -4.70
C GLY A 105 4.51 -5.99 -4.22
N ILE A 106 3.88 -7.15 -4.46
CA ILE A 106 4.45 -8.46 -4.11
C ILE A 106 5.68 -8.78 -4.98
N LEU A 107 5.65 -8.50 -6.29
CA LEU A 107 6.80 -8.71 -7.17
C LEU A 107 8.01 -7.86 -6.77
N VAL A 108 7.78 -6.58 -6.44
CA VAL A 108 8.84 -5.69 -5.93
C VAL A 108 9.37 -6.21 -4.59
N SER A 109 8.50 -6.67 -3.70
CA SER A 109 8.91 -7.28 -2.42
C SER A 109 9.74 -8.56 -2.62
N ALA A 110 9.36 -9.41 -3.58
CA ALA A 110 10.10 -10.61 -3.92
C ALA A 110 11.49 -10.27 -4.47
N TRP A 111 11.58 -9.24 -5.31
CA TRP A 111 12.85 -8.78 -5.84
C TRP A 111 13.77 -8.22 -4.73
N VAL A 112 13.25 -7.41 -3.80
CA VAL A 112 13.99 -6.93 -2.64
C VAL A 112 14.44 -8.11 -1.77
N ALA A 113 13.54 -9.06 -1.47
CA ALA A 113 13.85 -10.23 -0.67
C ALA A 113 14.97 -11.08 -1.30
N TRP A 114 14.92 -11.27 -2.62
CA TRP A 114 15.97 -11.98 -3.35
C TRP A 114 17.31 -11.25 -3.31
N ARG A 115 17.31 -9.93 -3.50
CA ARG A 115 18.52 -9.09 -3.48
C ARG A 115 19.19 -9.01 -2.11
N THR A 116 18.41 -9.02 -1.05
CA THR A 116 18.89 -8.82 0.34
C THR A 116 19.00 -10.12 1.14
N GLY A 117 18.38 -11.20 0.68
CA GLY A 117 18.26 -12.46 1.42
C GLY A 117 17.16 -12.45 2.51
N PHE A 118 16.44 -11.32 2.70
CA PHE A 118 15.44 -11.18 3.76
C PHE A 118 14.03 -11.58 3.29
N TRP A 119 13.78 -12.87 3.19
CA TRP A 119 12.50 -13.45 2.73
C TRP A 119 11.29 -13.08 3.60
N TYR A 120 11.50 -12.71 4.87
CA TYR A 120 10.42 -12.24 5.73
C TYR A 120 9.76 -10.94 5.22
N ILE A 121 10.44 -10.14 4.39
CA ILE A 121 9.86 -8.96 3.73
C ILE A 121 8.73 -9.38 2.79
N LEU A 122 9.00 -10.39 1.94
CA LEU A 122 8.00 -10.93 1.03
C LEU A 122 6.83 -11.54 1.80
N ILE A 123 7.12 -12.33 2.82
CA ILE A 123 6.11 -12.98 3.67
C ILE A 123 5.25 -11.93 4.36
N GLY A 124 5.86 -10.91 4.98
CA GLY A 124 5.16 -9.83 5.66
C GLY A 124 4.25 -9.04 4.71
N ASN A 125 4.76 -8.63 3.55
CA ASN A 125 3.97 -7.90 2.56
C ASN A 125 2.84 -8.75 1.94
N PHE A 126 3.06 -10.04 1.77
CA PHE A 126 2.00 -10.98 1.34
C PHE A 126 0.87 -11.04 2.38
N PHE A 127 1.21 -11.19 3.66
CA PHE A 127 0.20 -11.14 4.73
C PHE A 127 -0.49 -9.78 4.82
N CYS A 128 0.22 -8.66 4.60
CA CYS A 128 -0.43 -7.34 4.53
C CYS A 128 -1.51 -7.29 3.45
N VAL A 129 -1.25 -7.81 2.25
CA VAL A 129 -2.27 -7.87 1.18
C VAL A 129 -3.46 -8.73 1.62
N LEU A 130 -3.22 -9.91 2.19
CA LEU A 130 -4.28 -10.80 2.68
C LEU A 130 -5.12 -10.14 3.79
N PHE A 131 -4.49 -9.48 4.75
CA PHE A 131 -5.19 -8.81 5.84
C PHE A 131 -5.99 -7.60 5.36
N LEU A 132 -5.46 -6.78 4.44
CA LEU A 132 -6.19 -5.66 3.85
C LEU A 132 -7.42 -6.13 3.08
N PHE A 133 -7.30 -7.20 2.31
CA PHE A 133 -8.41 -7.82 1.60
C PHE A 133 -9.41 -8.43 2.58
N GLY A 134 -8.94 -9.27 3.51
CA GLY A 134 -9.77 -9.94 4.53
C GLY A 134 -10.53 -8.95 5.41
N TYR A 135 -9.86 -7.87 5.84
CA TYR A 135 -10.50 -6.77 6.58
C TYR A 135 -11.65 -6.16 5.79
N SER A 136 -11.39 -5.84 4.51
CA SER A 136 -12.41 -5.21 3.66
C SER A 136 -13.62 -6.12 3.40
N VAL A 137 -13.40 -7.44 3.33
CA VAL A 137 -14.49 -8.43 3.10
C VAL A 137 -15.24 -8.77 4.38
N SER A 138 -14.53 -9.01 5.48
CA SER A 138 -15.09 -9.68 6.67
C SER A 138 -15.66 -8.70 7.70
N LEU A 139 -14.98 -7.62 8.01
CA LEU A 139 -15.36 -6.72 9.11
C LEU A 139 -16.48 -5.75 8.78
N LYS A 140 -16.89 -5.65 7.51
CA LYS A 140 -17.95 -4.75 7.05
C LYS A 140 -19.31 -5.46 6.77
N ARG A 141 -19.38 -6.75 7.05
CA ARG A 141 -20.63 -7.54 6.91
C ARG A 141 -21.58 -7.42 8.12
N LYS A 142 -21.28 -6.55 9.09
CA LYS A 142 -22.15 -6.35 10.26
C LYS A 142 -22.91 -5.04 10.15
#